data_04cc2965f91bcf8faeb335cea17c9266
#
_entry.id   04cc2965f91bcf8faeb335cea17c9266
#
_cell.length_a   1.000
_cell.length_b   1.000
_cell.length_c   1.000
_cell.angle_alpha   90.00
_cell.angle_beta   90.00
_cell.angle_gamma   90.00
#
_symmetry.space_group_name_H-M   'P 1'
#
loop_
_entity.id
_entity.type
_entity.pdbx_description
1 polymer ?
#
loop_
_entity_poly.entity_id
_entity_poly.type
_entity_poly.pdbx_seq_one_letter_code
_entity_poly.pdbx_strand_id
1 'polypeptide(L)'
;MRSRVVTAVALLGLAGCAATTTGGVGPIESGGLPTATPIDLGFDAETLDRLADDAAAFGSTCFLVSRQGKVVFARYWNGGGPESPQEVYSVTKSVTSTLVGLAQADGDLSIDDAASTYIDSWRGTSSEPVTVRQLLSGVSGRFWSEESDYSELIETSDRTAYAVALDQQEEPGTVWVYNNAAVQTLDAVLRSATGTDPAGFAEERLFGPLGMEHTRLTEDDSGHSTNVFFGMQSTCPDLARFGTLFAQDGRWDGRQLVPGAWVREATGRPSQPLNVSYGLLWWLNTDGPDQLAPKARPELFAAQGLGGQVVLVDPRSDTVVVRLGGGEDQGAEGYQIADATRVVTEAMVAPYTG
;
A
#
# COMPACT_ATOMS: atom_id res chain seq x y z
N MET A 1 -34.16 52.49 -63.66
CA MET A 1 -33.10 51.57 -64.09
C MET A 1 -32.40 51.01 -62.84
N ARG A 2 -32.75 49.76 -62.42
CA ARG A 2 -32.07 49.10 -61.33
C ARG A 2 -31.44 47.85 -61.90
N SER A 3 -30.10 47.82 -61.90
CA SER A 3 -29.30 46.70 -62.34
C SER A 3 -29.26 45.62 -61.22
N ARG A 4 -29.59 44.38 -61.54
CA ARG A 4 -29.46 43.25 -60.68
C ARG A 4 -28.15 42.51 -60.97
N VAL A 5 -27.26 42.43 -59.96
CA VAL A 5 -26.05 41.59 -60.00
C VAL A 5 -26.44 40.24 -59.59
N VAL A 6 -26.20 39.22 -60.37
CA VAL A 6 -26.35 37.80 -60.02
C VAL A 6 -24.98 37.32 -59.60
N THR A 7 -24.90 36.91 -58.30
CA THR A 7 -23.69 36.32 -57.80
C THR A 7 -23.84 34.78 -57.87
N ALA A 8 -22.99 34.15 -58.65
CA ALA A 8 -22.88 32.70 -58.72
C ALA A 8 -22.10 32.14 -57.46
N VAL A 9 -22.72 31.28 -56.74
CA VAL A 9 -22.06 30.54 -55.62
C VAL A 9 -21.54 29.24 -56.19
N ALA A 10 -20.22 29.08 -56.18
CA ALA A 10 -19.54 27.83 -56.50
C ALA A 10 -19.52 26.95 -55.24
N LEU A 11 -20.17 25.80 -55.27
CA LEU A 11 -20.07 24.74 -54.25
C LEU A 11 -18.76 23.97 -54.48
N LEU A 12 -17.78 24.18 -53.59
CA LEU A 12 -16.64 23.28 -53.48
C LEU A 12 -17.03 22.09 -52.60
N GLY A 13 -17.10 20.90 -53.16
CA GLY A 13 -17.26 19.67 -52.45
C GLY A 13 -15.98 19.32 -51.65
N LEU A 14 -16.04 19.38 -50.35
CA LEU A 14 -15.03 18.86 -49.47
C LEU A 14 -15.22 17.32 -49.37
N ALA A 15 -14.35 16.58 -50.07
CA ALA A 15 -14.19 15.14 -49.81
C ALA A 15 -13.56 14.96 -48.40
N GLY A 16 -14.38 14.61 -47.43
CA GLY A 16 -13.93 14.23 -46.11
C GLY A 16 -13.19 12.90 -46.17
N CYS A 17 -11.89 12.90 -46.07
CA CYS A 17 -11.13 11.74 -45.69
C CYS A 17 -11.50 11.38 -44.23
N ALA A 18 -12.28 10.33 -44.03
CA ALA A 18 -12.43 9.71 -42.71
C ALA A 18 -11.05 9.14 -42.33
N ALA A 19 -10.34 9.86 -41.50
CA ALA A 19 -9.19 9.30 -40.81
C ALA A 19 -9.73 8.24 -39.83
N THR A 20 -9.49 6.97 -40.17
CA THR A 20 -9.58 5.89 -39.16
C THR A 20 -8.54 6.19 -38.10
N THR A 21 -9.00 6.73 -36.96
CA THR A 21 -8.19 6.79 -35.75
C THR A 21 -7.96 5.36 -35.28
N THR A 22 -6.82 4.80 -35.68
CA THR A 22 -6.22 3.72 -34.89
C THR A 22 -6.02 4.29 -33.51
N GLY A 23 -6.76 3.75 -32.52
CA GLY A 23 -6.65 4.16 -31.12
C GLY A 23 -5.21 3.95 -30.64
N GLY A 24 -4.37 4.94 -30.80
CA GLY A 24 -3.07 4.99 -30.16
C GLY A 24 -3.33 5.18 -28.68
N VAL A 25 -2.95 4.19 -27.88
CA VAL A 25 -2.87 4.32 -26.42
C VAL A 25 -1.96 5.52 -26.16
N GLY A 26 -2.48 6.56 -25.51
CA GLY A 26 -1.67 7.72 -25.11
C GLY A 26 -0.49 7.28 -24.22
N PRO A 27 0.49 8.17 -23.99
CA PRO A 27 1.59 7.84 -23.10
C PRO A 27 1.08 7.42 -21.71
N ILE A 28 1.70 6.40 -21.13
CA ILE A 28 1.34 5.92 -19.77
C ILE A 28 1.73 7.01 -18.77
N GLU A 29 0.76 7.50 -18.00
CA GLU A 29 0.99 8.45 -16.90
C GLU A 29 1.58 7.71 -15.69
N SER A 30 2.91 7.55 -15.68
CA SER A 30 3.65 6.68 -14.77
C SER A 30 4.16 7.36 -13.50
N GLY A 31 3.93 8.68 -13.32
CA GLY A 31 4.51 9.44 -12.20
C GLY A 31 6.05 9.40 -12.18
N GLY A 32 6.67 9.48 -13.34
CA GLY A 32 8.13 9.47 -13.48
C GLY A 32 8.79 8.09 -13.46
N LEU A 33 8.04 7.01 -13.22
CA LEU A 33 8.58 5.64 -13.34
C LEU A 33 8.83 5.29 -14.81
N PRO A 34 9.87 4.47 -15.11
CA PRO A 34 10.07 3.93 -16.45
C PRO A 34 8.82 3.18 -16.94
N THR A 35 8.58 3.18 -18.25
CA THR A 35 7.44 2.49 -18.84
C THR A 35 7.88 1.41 -19.82
N ALA A 36 7.01 0.43 -20.05
CA ALA A 36 7.13 -0.56 -21.11
C ALA A 36 5.75 -0.89 -21.67
N THR A 37 5.68 -1.49 -22.86
CA THR A 37 4.39 -1.97 -23.35
C THR A 37 3.97 -3.22 -22.59
N PRO A 38 2.66 -3.48 -22.37
CA PRO A 38 2.21 -4.69 -21.70
C PRO A 38 2.81 -5.97 -22.31
N ILE A 39 2.79 -6.09 -23.63
CA ILE A 39 3.28 -7.29 -24.33
C ILE A 39 4.78 -7.54 -24.13
N ASP A 40 5.60 -6.49 -24.06
CA ASP A 40 7.05 -6.63 -23.86
C ASP A 40 7.37 -7.23 -22.47
N LEU A 41 6.47 -7.02 -21.49
CA LEU A 41 6.60 -7.58 -20.16
C LEU A 41 5.58 -8.70 -19.87
N GLY A 42 5.05 -9.34 -20.94
CA GLY A 42 4.28 -10.56 -20.84
C GLY A 42 2.88 -10.41 -20.31
N PHE A 43 2.21 -9.29 -20.59
CA PHE A 43 0.80 -9.08 -20.28
C PHE A 43 -0.05 -8.95 -21.55
N ASP A 44 -1.28 -9.44 -21.45
CA ASP A 44 -2.33 -9.19 -22.43
C ASP A 44 -2.99 -7.83 -22.15
N ALA A 45 -2.86 -6.91 -23.10
CA ALA A 45 -3.34 -5.55 -22.93
C ALA A 45 -4.87 -5.45 -22.84
N GLU A 46 -5.61 -6.30 -23.60
CA GLU A 46 -7.08 -6.29 -23.57
C GLU A 46 -7.59 -6.78 -22.21
N THR A 47 -6.94 -7.79 -21.64
CA THR A 47 -7.27 -8.25 -20.28
C THR A 47 -6.96 -7.17 -19.22
N LEU A 48 -5.82 -6.45 -19.32
CA LEU A 48 -5.54 -5.33 -18.42
C LEU A 48 -6.60 -4.22 -18.53
N ASP A 49 -7.03 -3.88 -19.76
CA ASP A 49 -8.09 -2.90 -19.99
C ASP A 49 -9.40 -3.32 -19.32
N ARG A 50 -9.80 -4.58 -19.48
CA ARG A 50 -11.01 -5.14 -18.84
C ARG A 50 -10.92 -5.12 -17.32
N LEU A 51 -9.77 -5.49 -16.73
CA LEU A 51 -9.56 -5.46 -15.29
C LEU A 51 -9.58 -4.03 -14.73
N ALA A 52 -9.10 -3.07 -15.51
CA ALA A 52 -9.18 -1.65 -15.16
C ALA A 52 -10.62 -1.13 -15.22
N ASP A 53 -11.41 -1.55 -16.21
CA ASP A 53 -12.84 -1.22 -16.28
C ASP A 53 -13.62 -1.82 -15.10
N ASP A 54 -13.29 -3.07 -14.70
CA ASP A 54 -13.84 -3.68 -13.48
C ASP A 54 -13.46 -2.83 -12.24
N ALA A 55 -12.19 -2.41 -12.11
CA ALA A 55 -11.75 -1.55 -11.01
C ALA A 55 -12.46 -0.19 -11.00
N ALA A 56 -12.67 0.42 -12.18
CA ALA A 56 -13.40 1.69 -12.32
C ALA A 56 -14.83 1.61 -11.79
N ALA A 57 -15.50 0.48 -12.00
CA ALA A 57 -16.87 0.25 -11.52
C ALA A 57 -16.98 0.31 -9.97
N PHE A 58 -15.89 0.06 -9.26
CA PHE A 58 -15.78 0.20 -7.80
C PHE A 58 -15.31 1.59 -7.35
N GLY A 59 -15.46 2.64 -8.16
CA GLY A 59 -15.09 3.99 -7.78
C GLY A 59 -13.59 4.22 -7.61
N SER A 60 -12.77 3.48 -8.34
CA SER A 60 -11.31 3.67 -8.28
C SER A 60 -10.89 5.08 -8.71
N THR A 61 -9.84 5.58 -8.11
CA THR A 61 -9.15 6.80 -8.52
C THR A 61 -7.90 6.50 -9.36
N CYS A 62 -7.29 5.35 -9.14
CA CYS A 62 -6.24 4.82 -10.00
C CYS A 62 -6.21 3.30 -10.00
N PHE A 63 -5.66 2.74 -11.09
CA PHE A 63 -5.26 1.35 -11.22
C PHE A 63 -3.95 1.32 -12.01
N LEU A 64 -2.89 0.80 -11.38
CA LEU A 64 -1.54 0.79 -11.93
C LEU A 64 -0.94 -0.61 -11.82
N VAL A 65 -0.33 -1.07 -12.91
CA VAL A 65 0.43 -2.34 -12.95
C VAL A 65 1.86 -2.02 -13.36
N SER A 66 2.81 -2.50 -12.58
CA SER A 66 4.23 -2.45 -12.92
C SER A 66 4.85 -3.84 -12.87
N ARG A 67 5.89 -4.05 -13.67
CA ARG A 67 6.72 -5.25 -13.67
C ARG A 67 8.18 -4.90 -13.90
N GLN A 68 9.09 -5.49 -13.13
CA GLN A 68 10.53 -5.21 -13.22
C GLN A 68 10.83 -3.71 -13.08
N GLY A 69 10.11 -3.02 -12.18
CA GLY A 69 10.24 -1.59 -11.95
C GLY A 69 9.74 -0.69 -13.08
N LYS A 70 9.03 -1.22 -14.09
CA LYS A 70 8.45 -0.46 -15.21
C LYS A 70 6.94 -0.52 -15.18
N VAL A 71 6.29 0.63 -15.30
CA VAL A 71 4.83 0.69 -15.44
C VAL A 71 4.43 0.19 -16.82
N VAL A 72 3.59 -0.82 -16.87
CA VAL A 72 3.04 -1.40 -18.10
C VAL A 72 1.62 -0.93 -18.37
N PHE A 73 0.92 -0.47 -17.32
CA PHE A 73 -0.46 -0.03 -17.42
C PHE A 73 -0.77 0.96 -16.29
N ALA A 74 -1.45 2.04 -16.59
CA ALA A 74 -2.00 2.97 -15.60
C ALA A 74 -3.25 3.63 -16.13
N ARG A 75 -4.29 3.74 -15.31
CA ARG A 75 -5.50 4.53 -15.55
C ARG A 75 -5.90 5.29 -14.31
N TYR A 76 -6.47 6.45 -14.50
CA TYR A 76 -6.91 7.36 -13.44
C TYR A 76 -8.34 7.83 -13.69
N TRP A 77 -9.11 7.98 -12.62
CA TRP A 77 -10.53 8.37 -12.65
C TRP A 77 -10.85 9.25 -11.43
N ASN A 78 -12.03 9.83 -11.40
CA ASN A 78 -12.61 10.48 -10.22
C ASN A 78 -11.69 11.53 -9.56
N GLY A 79 -10.95 12.30 -10.35
CA GLY A 79 -10.01 13.30 -9.86
C GLY A 79 -8.65 12.74 -9.42
N GLY A 80 -8.44 11.44 -9.51
CA GLY A 80 -7.13 10.83 -9.33
C GLY A 80 -6.17 11.19 -10.45
N GLY A 81 -4.89 11.11 -10.16
CA GLY A 81 -3.79 11.37 -11.10
C GLY A 81 -2.46 10.89 -10.54
N PRO A 82 -1.39 10.90 -11.33
CA PRO A 82 -0.08 10.40 -10.89
C PRO A 82 0.52 11.22 -9.74
N GLU A 83 0.09 12.47 -9.58
CA GLU A 83 0.55 13.41 -8.55
C GLU A 83 -0.57 13.79 -7.56
N SER A 84 -1.69 13.06 -7.55
CA SER A 84 -2.84 13.34 -6.69
C SER A 84 -2.82 12.41 -5.47
N PRO A 85 -2.25 12.81 -4.32
CA PRO A 85 -2.21 11.97 -3.14
C PRO A 85 -3.59 11.85 -2.52
N GLN A 86 -3.90 10.67 -2.00
CA GLN A 86 -5.09 10.38 -1.23
C GLN A 86 -4.75 9.54 -0.01
N GLU A 87 -5.67 9.49 0.93
CA GLU A 87 -5.52 8.62 2.09
C GLU A 87 -5.55 7.14 1.66
N VAL A 88 -4.60 6.38 2.19
CA VAL A 88 -4.44 4.96 1.85
C VAL A 88 -4.75 4.03 3.02
N TYR A 89 -5.28 4.60 4.11
CA TYR A 89 -5.70 3.87 5.31
C TYR A 89 -4.64 2.88 5.80
N SER A 90 -5.01 1.66 6.04
CA SER A 90 -4.14 0.64 6.63
C SER A 90 -2.97 0.16 5.75
N VAL A 91 -2.85 0.60 4.50
CA VAL A 91 -1.60 0.45 3.74
C VAL A 91 -0.42 1.08 4.52
N THR A 92 -0.70 2.10 5.32
CA THR A 92 0.23 2.74 6.27
C THR A 92 0.97 1.73 7.15
N LYS A 93 0.29 0.68 7.62
CA LYS A 93 0.88 -0.34 8.51
C LYS A 93 2.08 -1.05 7.89
N SER A 94 2.03 -1.33 6.59
CA SER A 94 3.14 -1.98 5.89
C SER A 94 4.35 -1.04 5.74
N VAL A 95 4.10 0.27 5.63
CA VAL A 95 5.15 1.29 5.73
C VAL A 95 5.74 1.32 7.14
N THR A 96 4.91 1.33 8.17
CA THR A 96 5.35 1.28 9.59
C THR A 96 6.20 0.04 9.87
N SER A 97 5.80 -1.13 9.36
CA SER A 97 6.65 -2.33 9.39
C SER A 97 8.04 -2.05 8.81
N THR A 98 8.07 -1.39 7.65
CA THR A 98 9.35 -1.07 6.98
C THR A 98 10.22 -0.15 7.82
N LEU A 99 9.62 0.86 8.48
CA LEU A 99 10.35 1.77 9.38
C LEU A 99 10.95 1.02 10.57
N VAL A 100 10.20 0.09 11.17
CA VAL A 100 10.75 -0.77 12.24
C VAL A 100 11.90 -1.62 11.73
N GLY A 101 11.81 -2.16 10.51
CA GLY A 101 12.90 -2.91 9.88
C GLY A 101 14.15 -2.07 9.61
N LEU A 102 13.98 -0.81 9.23
CA LEU A 102 15.08 0.13 9.05
C LEU A 102 15.74 0.49 10.40
N ALA A 103 14.94 0.81 11.42
CA ALA A 103 15.46 1.09 12.76
C ALA A 103 16.21 -0.12 13.35
N GLN A 104 15.71 -1.35 13.11
CA GLN A 104 16.44 -2.56 13.50
C GLN A 104 17.76 -2.71 12.74
N ALA A 105 17.79 -2.40 11.45
CA ALA A 105 19.02 -2.47 10.64
C ALA A 105 20.08 -1.46 11.09
N ASP A 106 19.64 -0.31 11.60
CA ASP A 106 20.53 0.72 12.15
C ASP A 106 21.04 0.36 13.57
N GLY A 107 20.41 -0.63 14.21
CA GLY A 107 20.75 -1.07 15.56
C GLY A 107 20.05 -0.25 16.66
N ASP A 108 19.06 0.56 16.31
CA ASP A 108 18.30 1.40 17.24
C ASP A 108 17.31 0.57 18.09
N LEU A 109 16.82 -0.55 17.55
CA LEU A 109 15.95 -1.48 18.26
C LEU A 109 16.17 -2.92 17.79
N SER A 110 15.61 -3.87 18.56
CA SER A 110 15.35 -5.25 18.11
C SER A 110 13.86 -5.52 18.19
N ILE A 111 13.27 -6.19 17.20
CA ILE A 111 11.86 -6.58 17.29
C ILE A 111 11.60 -7.62 18.39
N ASP A 112 12.63 -8.30 18.88
CA ASP A 112 12.54 -9.24 20.00
C ASP A 112 12.68 -8.57 21.37
N ASP A 113 12.98 -7.26 21.42
CA ASP A 113 12.96 -6.50 22.66
C ASP A 113 11.52 -6.36 23.19
N ALA A 114 11.39 -6.31 24.52
CA ALA A 114 10.16 -5.87 25.15
C ALA A 114 9.91 -4.39 24.77
N ALA A 115 8.71 -4.07 24.30
CA ALA A 115 8.34 -2.70 23.93
C ALA A 115 8.41 -1.73 25.12
N SER A 116 8.35 -2.24 26.37
CA SER A 116 8.62 -1.50 27.60
C SER A 116 10.04 -0.93 27.69
N THR A 117 10.98 -1.39 26.85
CA THR A 117 12.29 -0.76 26.68
C THR A 117 12.17 0.66 26.13
N TYR A 118 11.18 0.88 25.28
CA TYR A 118 10.90 2.12 24.55
C TYR A 118 9.70 2.88 25.09
N ILE A 119 8.78 2.21 25.80
CA ILE A 119 7.55 2.76 26.42
C ILE A 119 7.67 2.61 27.93
N ASP A 120 8.28 3.60 28.57
CA ASP A 120 8.58 3.57 30.01
C ASP A 120 7.36 3.28 30.90
N SER A 121 6.18 3.78 30.50
CA SER A 121 4.94 3.57 31.27
C SER A 121 4.47 2.11 31.32
N TRP A 122 5.01 1.23 30.47
CA TRP A 122 4.70 -0.20 30.51
C TRP A 122 5.52 -1.00 31.50
N ARG A 123 6.63 -0.43 32.02
CA ARG A 123 7.47 -1.10 33.03
C ARG A 123 6.71 -1.33 34.33
N GLY A 124 6.77 -2.54 34.86
CA GLY A 124 6.07 -2.96 36.08
C GLY A 124 4.57 -3.16 35.88
N THR A 125 4.05 -3.13 34.65
CA THR A 125 2.66 -3.43 34.30
C THR A 125 2.51 -4.77 33.60
N SER A 126 1.27 -5.21 33.38
CA SER A 126 0.98 -6.43 32.60
C SER A 126 1.40 -6.31 31.12
N SER A 127 1.66 -5.10 30.60
CA SER A 127 2.16 -4.87 29.25
C SER A 127 3.70 -4.95 29.13
N GLU A 128 4.43 -5.05 30.25
CA GLU A 128 5.90 -5.08 30.25
C GLU A 128 6.49 -6.15 29.34
N PRO A 129 5.97 -7.40 29.27
CA PRO A 129 6.57 -8.47 28.47
C PRO A 129 6.19 -8.40 26.97
N VAL A 130 5.31 -7.49 26.53
CA VAL A 130 4.92 -7.37 25.13
C VAL A 130 6.14 -6.99 24.28
N THR A 131 6.47 -7.79 23.27
CA THR A 131 7.58 -7.49 22.36
C THR A 131 7.14 -6.66 21.17
N VAL A 132 8.08 -5.93 20.53
CA VAL A 132 7.84 -5.20 19.28
C VAL A 132 7.34 -6.18 18.19
N ARG A 133 7.89 -7.38 18.12
CA ARG A 133 7.43 -8.46 17.22
C ARG A 133 5.95 -8.77 17.40
N GLN A 134 5.48 -8.85 18.64
CA GLN A 134 4.08 -9.17 18.94
C GLN A 134 3.14 -8.02 18.55
N LEU A 135 3.57 -6.78 18.62
CA LEU A 135 2.83 -5.63 18.08
C LEU A 135 2.73 -5.72 16.55
N LEU A 136 3.83 -5.99 15.85
CA LEU A 136 3.88 -6.13 14.40
C LEU A 136 3.06 -7.32 13.87
N SER A 137 2.93 -8.39 14.63
CA SER A 137 2.30 -9.63 14.19
C SER A 137 0.84 -9.81 14.63
N GLY A 138 0.29 -8.84 15.37
CA GLY A 138 -1.11 -8.86 15.82
C GLY A 138 -1.38 -9.82 17.00
N VAL A 139 -0.33 -10.20 17.74
CA VAL A 139 -0.46 -11.13 18.88
C VAL A 139 -0.02 -10.50 20.20
N SER A 140 -0.10 -9.19 20.31
CA SER A 140 0.33 -8.46 21.51
C SER A 140 -0.57 -8.70 22.75
N GLY A 141 -1.84 -9.11 22.54
CA GLY A 141 -2.81 -9.26 23.61
C GLY A 141 -3.25 -7.94 24.24
N ARG A 142 -2.93 -6.80 23.62
CA ARG A 142 -3.36 -5.47 24.07
C ARG A 142 -4.88 -5.36 23.98
N PHE A 143 -5.47 -4.54 24.83
CA PHE A 143 -6.92 -4.30 24.84
C PHE A 143 -7.44 -3.98 23.43
N TRP A 144 -8.58 -4.60 23.10
CA TRP A 144 -9.29 -4.34 21.87
C TRP A 144 -10.80 -4.44 22.08
N SER A 145 -11.51 -3.47 21.55
CA SER A 145 -12.93 -3.54 21.28
C SER A 145 -13.19 -2.77 19.98
N GLU A 146 -14.30 -3.04 19.30
CA GLU A 146 -14.69 -2.29 18.11
C GLU A 146 -14.80 -0.80 18.39
N GLU A 147 -15.38 -0.41 19.54
CA GLU A 147 -15.53 0.99 19.95
C GLU A 147 -14.16 1.65 20.19
N SER A 148 -13.26 1.00 20.94
CA SER A 148 -11.94 1.56 21.23
C SER A 148 -11.05 1.72 20.01
N ASP A 149 -11.19 0.81 19.04
CA ASP A 149 -10.26 0.71 17.90
C ASP A 149 -10.72 1.51 16.68
N TYR A 150 -12.05 1.65 16.48
CA TYR A 150 -12.65 2.31 15.31
C TYR A 150 -13.42 3.60 15.62
N SER A 151 -13.58 3.95 16.89
CA SER A 151 -14.23 5.21 17.31
C SER A 151 -13.30 6.01 18.21
N GLU A 152 -13.05 5.55 19.44
CA GLU A 152 -12.30 6.33 20.44
C GLU A 152 -10.86 6.65 19.99
N LEU A 153 -10.15 5.67 19.40
CA LEU A 153 -8.79 5.89 18.86
C LEU A 153 -8.78 6.92 17.74
N ILE A 154 -9.81 6.92 16.90
CA ILE A 154 -9.88 7.85 15.75
C ILE A 154 -10.23 9.28 16.22
N GLU A 155 -11.12 9.40 17.20
CA GLU A 155 -11.64 10.68 17.69
C GLU A 155 -10.70 11.36 18.70
N THR A 156 -9.80 10.61 19.35
CA THR A 156 -8.86 11.20 20.31
C THR A 156 -7.83 12.10 19.62
N SER A 157 -7.48 13.22 20.30
CA SER A 157 -6.48 14.15 19.79
C SER A 157 -5.05 13.63 19.86
N ASP A 158 -4.74 12.75 20.86
CA ASP A 158 -3.41 12.14 21.04
C ASP A 158 -3.57 10.60 20.97
N ARG A 159 -3.44 10.08 19.77
CA ARG A 159 -3.65 8.64 19.49
C ARG A 159 -2.59 7.75 20.12
N THR A 160 -1.37 8.23 20.18
CA THR A 160 -0.29 7.46 20.81
C THR A 160 -0.45 7.39 22.32
N ALA A 161 -0.75 8.51 22.98
CA ALA A 161 -1.02 8.50 24.41
C ALA A 161 -2.24 7.63 24.75
N TYR A 162 -3.32 7.71 23.96
CA TYR A 162 -4.49 6.85 24.11
C TYR A 162 -4.11 5.37 23.99
N ALA A 163 -3.46 4.97 22.92
CA ALA A 163 -3.09 3.59 22.64
C ALA A 163 -2.14 3.00 23.69
N VAL A 164 -1.17 3.80 24.15
CA VAL A 164 -0.22 3.39 25.20
C VAL A 164 -0.93 3.19 26.54
N ALA A 165 -1.96 4.00 26.85
CA ALA A 165 -2.71 3.95 28.10
C ALA A 165 -3.71 2.78 28.21
N LEU A 166 -4.09 2.15 27.07
CA LEU A 166 -4.96 0.98 27.09
C LEU A 166 -4.32 -0.18 27.90
N ASP A 167 -5.17 -0.98 28.54
CA ASP A 167 -4.74 -2.10 29.36
C ASP A 167 -4.21 -3.30 28.54
N GLN A 168 -3.52 -4.21 29.21
CA GLN A 168 -3.27 -5.55 28.69
C GLN A 168 -4.50 -6.42 28.96
N GLN A 169 -5.07 -7.00 27.89
CA GLN A 169 -6.29 -7.79 27.98
C GLN A 169 -6.01 -9.28 28.04
N GLU A 170 -5.10 -9.74 27.18
CA GLU A 170 -4.75 -11.15 27.04
C GLU A 170 -3.23 -11.34 27.23
N GLU A 171 -2.81 -12.55 27.52
CA GLU A 171 -1.38 -12.85 27.59
C GLU A 171 -0.74 -12.73 26.20
N PRO A 172 0.39 -12.03 26.06
CA PRO A 172 1.06 -11.85 24.77
C PRO A 172 1.36 -13.20 24.08
N GLY A 173 1.00 -13.30 22.80
CA GLY A 173 1.20 -14.50 21.99
C GLY A 173 0.04 -15.50 22.04
N THR A 174 -1.04 -15.27 22.79
CA THR A 174 -2.14 -16.25 22.97
C THR A 174 -3.34 -16.02 22.06
N VAL A 175 -3.54 -14.79 21.57
CA VAL A 175 -4.63 -14.42 20.67
C VAL A 175 -4.09 -13.59 19.51
N TRP A 176 -4.69 -13.75 18.32
CA TRP A 176 -4.46 -12.86 17.20
C TRP A 176 -5.63 -11.90 17.06
N VAL A 177 -5.32 -10.61 16.99
CA VAL A 177 -6.31 -9.54 16.77
C VAL A 177 -5.71 -8.49 15.85
N TYR A 178 -6.46 -8.11 14.81
CA TYR A 178 -6.13 -6.92 14.02
C TYR A 178 -6.47 -5.69 14.87
N ASN A 179 -5.46 -5.09 15.49
CA ASN A 179 -5.61 -4.09 16.56
C ASN A 179 -4.87 -2.80 16.17
N ASN A 180 -5.63 -1.78 15.79
CA ASN A 180 -5.10 -0.48 15.37
C ASN A 180 -4.36 0.23 16.52
N ALA A 181 -4.95 0.19 17.72
CA ALA A 181 -4.34 0.82 18.89
C ALA A 181 -2.98 0.17 19.23
N ALA A 182 -2.88 -1.17 19.15
CA ALA A 182 -1.59 -1.84 19.35
C ALA A 182 -0.55 -1.40 18.30
N VAL A 183 -0.94 -1.25 17.04
CA VAL A 183 -0.04 -0.73 16.00
C VAL A 183 0.34 0.72 16.26
N GLN A 184 -0.59 1.58 16.72
CA GLN A 184 -0.28 2.98 17.04
C GLN A 184 0.81 3.12 18.12
N THR A 185 0.95 2.16 19.03
CA THR A 185 2.04 2.20 20.03
C THR A 185 3.44 2.14 19.40
N LEU A 186 3.56 1.68 18.15
CA LEU A 186 4.83 1.70 17.41
C LEU A 186 5.33 3.11 17.10
N ASP A 187 4.48 4.15 17.12
CA ASP A 187 4.94 5.54 17.09
C ASP A 187 5.84 5.84 18.29
N ALA A 188 5.41 5.48 19.51
CA ALA A 188 6.22 5.66 20.72
C ALA A 188 7.51 4.83 20.67
N VAL A 189 7.44 3.59 20.18
CA VAL A 189 8.61 2.72 20.03
C VAL A 189 9.62 3.34 19.06
N LEU A 190 9.20 3.71 17.85
CA LEU A 190 10.07 4.30 16.83
C LEU A 190 10.66 5.62 17.31
N ARG A 191 9.85 6.49 17.86
CA ARG A 191 10.27 7.80 18.39
C ARG A 191 11.33 7.66 19.50
N SER A 192 11.13 6.72 20.41
CA SER A 192 12.08 6.46 21.50
C SER A 192 13.38 5.81 20.98
N ALA A 193 13.27 4.86 20.05
CA ALA A 193 14.42 4.13 19.51
C ALA A 193 15.30 5.00 18.60
N THR A 194 14.70 5.74 17.66
CA THR A 194 15.43 6.50 16.64
C THR A 194 15.75 7.94 17.06
N GLY A 195 15.08 8.45 18.10
CA GLY A 195 15.18 9.85 18.51
C GLY A 195 14.51 10.84 17.52
N THR A 196 13.79 10.34 16.53
CA THR A 196 13.11 11.11 15.48
C THR A 196 11.65 10.68 15.41
N ASP A 197 10.74 11.59 15.05
CA ASP A 197 9.36 11.19 14.81
C ASP A 197 9.25 10.29 13.57
N PRO A 198 8.29 9.34 13.53
CA PRO A 198 8.18 8.38 12.42
C PRO A 198 7.95 9.03 11.06
N ALA A 199 7.32 10.22 10.98
CA ALA A 199 7.13 10.92 9.71
C ALA A 199 8.45 11.44 9.16
N GLY A 200 9.28 12.09 10.00
CA GLY A 200 10.61 12.53 9.63
C GLY A 200 11.55 11.36 9.30
N PHE A 201 11.48 10.28 10.09
CA PHE A 201 12.25 9.07 9.84
C PHE A 201 11.85 8.41 8.51
N ALA A 202 10.55 8.36 8.17
CA ALA A 202 10.06 7.84 6.91
C ALA A 202 10.55 8.67 5.71
N GLU A 203 10.51 10.00 5.83
CA GLU A 203 10.99 10.89 4.77
C GLU A 203 12.48 10.68 4.51
N GLU A 204 13.30 10.66 5.56
CA GLU A 204 14.75 10.52 5.44
C GLU A 204 15.15 9.13 4.93
N ARG A 205 14.54 8.06 5.47
CA ARG A 205 15.05 6.70 5.31
C ARG A 205 14.31 5.87 4.25
N LEU A 206 13.11 6.30 3.85
CA LEU A 206 12.28 5.53 2.93
C LEU A 206 11.75 6.37 1.78
N PHE A 207 10.96 7.42 2.03
CA PHE A 207 10.26 8.14 0.98
C PHE A 207 11.20 8.90 0.06
N GLY A 208 12.09 9.71 0.61
CA GLY A 208 13.11 10.45 -0.17
C GLY A 208 13.98 9.52 -1.01
N PRO A 209 14.64 8.48 -0.43
CA PRO A 209 15.43 7.52 -1.20
C PRO A 209 14.68 6.75 -2.29
N LEU A 210 13.36 6.51 -2.13
CA LEU A 210 12.51 5.88 -3.16
C LEU A 210 11.99 6.87 -4.21
N GLY A 211 12.10 8.18 -3.97
CA GLY A 211 11.47 9.21 -4.79
C GLY A 211 9.95 9.20 -4.69
N MET A 212 9.40 8.94 -3.50
CA MET A 212 7.96 8.98 -3.19
C MET A 212 7.55 10.42 -2.84
N GLU A 213 7.65 11.32 -3.81
CA GLU A 213 7.55 12.78 -3.61
C GLU A 213 6.14 13.25 -3.18
N HIS A 214 5.12 12.42 -3.40
CA HIS A 214 3.72 12.72 -3.07
C HIS A 214 3.21 11.88 -1.90
N THR A 215 4.13 11.35 -1.07
CA THR A 215 3.79 10.49 0.07
C THR A 215 4.23 11.15 1.38
N ARG A 216 3.37 11.07 2.38
CA ARG A 216 3.69 11.52 3.75
C ARG A 216 2.86 10.76 4.77
N LEU A 217 3.41 10.55 5.95
CA LEU A 217 2.64 10.22 7.15
C LEU A 217 2.05 11.49 7.75
N THR A 218 0.80 11.41 8.22
CA THR A 218 0.16 12.55 8.89
C THR A 218 0.37 12.49 10.40
N GLU A 219 0.31 13.65 11.04
CA GLU A 219 0.24 13.77 12.49
C GLU A 219 -1.22 13.76 12.95
N ASP A 220 -1.45 13.46 14.21
CA ASP A 220 -2.74 13.64 14.87
C ASP A 220 -2.95 15.09 15.33
N ASP A 221 -4.11 15.37 15.93
CA ASP A 221 -4.49 16.74 16.34
C ASP A 221 -3.65 17.27 17.53
N SER A 222 -2.92 16.41 18.25
CA SER A 222 -1.98 16.83 19.28
C SER A 222 -0.71 17.47 18.72
N GLY A 223 -0.37 17.14 17.46
CA GLY A 223 0.90 17.51 16.85
C GLY A 223 2.12 16.83 17.50
N HIS A 224 1.90 15.78 18.28
CA HIS A 224 2.94 15.04 18.98
C HIS A 224 3.08 13.59 18.53
N SER A 225 2.08 13.05 17.83
CA SER A 225 2.04 11.66 17.41
C SER A 225 1.88 11.55 15.91
N THR A 226 2.65 10.66 15.30
CA THR A 226 2.49 10.28 13.90
C THR A 226 1.45 9.16 13.79
N ASN A 227 0.52 9.26 12.84
CA ASN A 227 -0.44 8.20 12.55
C ASN A 227 0.26 7.05 11.83
N VAL A 228 0.62 5.99 12.56
CA VAL A 228 1.38 4.86 12.03
C VAL A 228 0.52 3.63 11.70
N PHE A 229 -0.79 3.66 11.98
CA PHE A 229 -1.72 2.58 11.61
C PHE A 229 -2.64 2.96 10.44
N PHE A 230 -2.83 4.26 10.17
CA PHE A 230 -3.56 4.85 9.05
C PHE A 230 -3.01 6.27 8.81
N GLY A 231 -3.66 7.05 7.91
CA GLY A 231 -3.33 8.47 7.74
C GLY A 231 -2.14 8.76 6.83
N MET A 232 -1.57 7.76 6.18
CA MET A 232 -0.63 8.01 5.10
C MET A 232 -1.37 8.55 3.88
N GLN A 233 -0.87 9.65 3.32
CA GLN A 233 -1.29 10.17 2.03
C GLN A 233 -0.29 9.71 0.97
N SER A 234 -0.76 9.14 -0.14
CA SER A 234 0.11 8.63 -1.19
C SER A 234 -0.56 8.57 -2.56
N THR A 235 0.21 8.31 -3.60
CA THR A 235 -0.23 8.13 -4.98
C THR A 235 0.02 6.71 -5.47
N CYS A 236 -0.66 6.31 -6.58
CA CYS A 236 -0.40 5.02 -7.19
C CYS A 236 1.07 4.83 -7.62
N PRO A 237 1.73 5.80 -8.29
CA PRO A 237 3.14 5.65 -8.64
C PRO A 237 4.06 5.52 -7.42
N ASP A 238 3.82 6.25 -6.34
CA ASP A 238 4.64 6.15 -5.14
C ASP A 238 4.46 4.78 -4.47
N LEU A 239 3.23 4.29 -4.38
CA LEU A 239 2.98 2.94 -3.87
C LEU A 239 3.53 1.85 -4.79
N ALA A 240 3.60 2.08 -6.10
CA ALA A 240 4.26 1.17 -7.03
C ALA A 240 5.79 1.12 -6.79
N ARG A 241 6.43 2.26 -6.42
CA ARG A 241 7.83 2.27 -5.96
C ARG A 241 8.01 1.42 -4.71
N PHE A 242 7.14 1.63 -3.72
CA PHE A 242 7.15 0.88 -2.47
C PHE A 242 6.95 -0.63 -2.70
N GLY A 243 5.96 -1.03 -3.51
CA GLY A 243 5.75 -2.42 -3.87
C GLY A 243 6.94 -3.03 -4.62
N THR A 244 7.54 -2.28 -5.56
CA THR A 244 8.72 -2.71 -6.31
C THR A 244 9.92 -2.94 -5.41
N LEU A 245 10.13 -2.08 -4.40
CA LEU A 245 11.16 -2.28 -3.38
C LEU A 245 11.04 -3.68 -2.74
N PHE A 246 9.82 -4.07 -2.37
CA PHE A 246 9.55 -5.37 -1.76
C PHE A 246 9.63 -6.53 -2.76
N ALA A 247 9.18 -6.34 -4.00
CA ALA A 247 9.32 -7.34 -5.07
C ALA A 247 10.81 -7.66 -5.35
N GLN A 248 11.68 -6.68 -5.14
CA GLN A 248 13.12 -6.77 -5.41
C GLN A 248 13.97 -6.99 -4.12
N ASP A 249 13.40 -7.67 -3.13
CA ASP A 249 14.07 -8.07 -1.87
C ASP A 249 14.72 -6.86 -1.15
N GLY A 250 14.04 -5.71 -1.16
CA GLY A 250 14.49 -4.48 -0.51
C GLY A 250 15.53 -3.65 -1.30
N ARG A 251 15.71 -3.96 -2.57
CA ARG A 251 16.64 -3.21 -3.45
C ARG A 251 15.90 -2.15 -4.25
N TRP A 252 16.51 -0.99 -4.35
CA TRP A 252 16.05 0.12 -5.17
C TRP A 252 17.23 0.79 -5.87
N ASP A 253 17.12 1.03 -7.16
CA ASP A 253 18.16 1.64 -8.00
C ASP A 253 19.57 1.03 -7.74
N GLY A 254 19.62 -0.32 -7.69
CA GLY A 254 20.85 -1.09 -7.47
C GLY A 254 21.38 -1.09 -6.03
N ARG A 255 20.75 -0.36 -5.10
CA ARG A 255 21.16 -0.27 -3.69
C ARG A 255 20.24 -1.08 -2.79
N GLN A 256 20.77 -1.65 -1.70
CA GLN A 256 19.95 -2.24 -0.64
C GLN A 256 19.43 -1.10 0.24
N LEU A 257 18.14 -0.78 0.11
CA LEU A 257 17.50 0.26 0.92
C LEU A 257 16.90 -0.34 2.20
N VAL A 258 16.18 -1.46 2.07
CA VAL A 258 15.64 -2.24 3.19
C VAL A 258 16.35 -3.58 3.21
N PRO A 259 16.85 -4.10 4.35
CA PRO A 259 17.51 -5.40 4.37
C PRO A 259 16.63 -6.51 3.78
N GLY A 260 17.16 -7.32 2.86
CA GLY A 260 16.40 -8.44 2.29
C GLY A 260 15.99 -9.47 3.35
N ALA A 261 16.74 -9.58 4.44
CA ALA A 261 16.34 -10.39 5.59
C ALA A 261 15.02 -9.90 6.21
N TRP A 262 14.85 -8.56 6.33
CA TRP A 262 13.60 -7.97 6.82
C TRP A 262 12.45 -8.24 5.87
N VAL A 263 12.63 -8.02 4.56
CA VAL A 263 11.60 -8.29 3.56
C VAL A 263 11.10 -9.73 3.70
N ARG A 264 12.02 -10.70 3.75
CA ARG A 264 11.66 -12.12 3.91
C ARG A 264 11.02 -12.45 5.25
N GLU A 265 11.42 -11.79 6.32
CA GLU A 265 10.80 -11.97 7.64
C GLU A 265 9.40 -11.38 7.70
N ALA A 266 9.19 -10.21 7.11
CA ALA A 266 7.90 -9.53 7.13
C ALA A 266 6.86 -10.15 6.19
N THR A 267 7.29 -10.69 5.03
CA THR A 267 6.38 -11.11 3.94
C THR A 267 6.54 -12.56 3.50
N GLY A 268 7.64 -13.23 3.85
CA GLY A 268 7.96 -14.57 3.32
C GLY A 268 7.30 -15.73 4.05
N ARG A 269 6.83 -15.52 5.27
CA ARG A 269 6.18 -16.54 6.09
C ARG A 269 5.34 -15.91 7.20
N PRO A 270 4.35 -16.64 7.75
CA PRO A 270 3.63 -16.19 8.94
C PRO A 270 4.59 -15.90 10.09
N SER A 271 4.38 -14.78 10.76
CA SER A 271 5.19 -14.38 11.92
C SER A 271 4.77 -15.07 13.22
N GLN A 272 3.61 -15.74 13.21
CA GLN A 272 2.98 -16.42 14.34
C GLN A 272 1.98 -17.48 13.82
N PRO A 273 1.60 -18.49 14.61
CA PRO A 273 0.77 -19.61 14.15
C PRO A 273 -0.75 -19.36 14.23
N LEU A 274 -1.21 -18.29 14.89
CA LEU A 274 -2.63 -18.06 15.16
C LEU A 274 -3.39 -17.52 13.94
N ASN A 275 -2.72 -16.72 13.10
CA ASN A 275 -3.20 -16.33 11.78
C ASN A 275 -2.05 -16.44 10.76
N VAL A 276 -2.04 -17.53 10.02
CA VAL A 276 -0.98 -17.82 9.05
C VAL A 276 -1.03 -16.93 7.81
N SER A 277 -2.11 -16.18 7.61
CA SER A 277 -2.24 -15.22 6.50
C SER A 277 -1.71 -13.82 6.86
N TYR A 278 -0.99 -13.68 7.99
CA TYR A 278 -0.45 -12.39 8.44
C TYR A 278 1.03 -12.51 8.82
N GLY A 279 1.83 -11.59 8.26
CA GLY A 279 3.25 -11.42 8.55
C GLY A 279 3.49 -10.31 9.57
N LEU A 280 4.51 -9.48 9.35
CA LEU A 280 4.77 -8.29 10.17
C LEU A 280 4.08 -7.08 9.52
N LEU A 281 2.79 -6.87 9.82
CA LEU A 281 1.92 -5.85 9.23
C LEU A 281 1.76 -5.96 7.70
N TRP A 282 1.84 -7.18 7.17
CA TRP A 282 1.56 -7.53 5.79
C TRP A 282 0.57 -8.70 5.72
N TRP A 283 -0.31 -8.67 4.74
CA TRP A 283 -1.19 -9.78 4.42
C TRP A 283 -0.49 -10.76 3.49
N LEU A 284 -0.57 -12.05 3.80
CA LEU A 284 0.11 -13.14 3.09
C LEU A 284 -0.90 -14.04 2.36
N ASN A 285 -0.50 -14.59 1.22
CA ASN A 285 -1.33 -15.54 0.47
C ASN A 285 -1.07 -17.00 0.88
N THR A 286 -0.83 -17.25 2.16
CA THR A 286 -0.67 -18.59 2.72
C THR A 286 -2.02 -19.24 3.00
N ASP A 287 -2.07 -20.57 3.04
CA ASP A 287 -3.29 -21.33 3.34
C ASP A 287 -3.78 -21.03 4.77
N GLY A 288 -4.81 -20.20 4.89
CA GLY A 288 -5.36 -19.75 6.16
C GLY A 288 -6.73 -19.09 5.98
N PRO A 289 -7.39 -18.71 7.09
CA PRO A 289 -8.76 -18.15 7.03
C PRO A 289 -8.83 -16.82 6.24
N ASP A 290 -7.74 -16.04 6.25
CA ASP A 290 -7.65 -14.73 5.59
C ASP A 290 -6.77 -14.79 4.34
N GLN A 291 -6.68 -15.96 3.68
CA GLN A 291 -5.91 -16.13 2.45
C GLN A 291 -6.41 -15.16 1.36
N LEU A 292 -5.47 -14.40 0.78
CA LEU A 292 -5.79 -13.33 -0.18
C LEU A 292 -6.48 -13.84 -1.45
N ALA A 293 -5.95 -14.90 -2.04
CA ALA A 293 -6.48 -15.51 -3.27
C ALA A 293 -6.03 -16.98 -3.39
N PRO A 294 -6.92 -17.95 -3.11
CA PRO A 294 -6.57 -19.38 -3.11
C PRO A 294 -6.06 -19.94 -4.45
N LYS A 295 -6.38 -19.25 -5.56
CA LYS A 295 -5.92 -19.64 -6.91
C LYS A 295 -4.60 -19.01 -7.34
N ALA A 296 -4.13 -18.02 -6.59
CA ALA A 296 -2.88 -17.33 -6.84
C ALA A 296 -1.71 -18.05 -6.14
N ARG A 297 -0.49 -17.64 -6.46
CA ARG A 297 0.72 -18.21 -5.87
C ARG A 297 0.82 -17.89 -4.38
N PRO A 298 1.32 -18.83 -3.55
CA PRO A 298 1.44 -18.62 -2.12
C PRO A 298 2.44 -17.53 -1.72
N GLU A 299 3.37 -17.17 -2.61
CA GLU A 299 4.37 -16.13 -2.37
C GLU A 299 3.82 -14.70 -2.49
N LEU A 300 2.58 -14.54 -2.98
CA LEU A 300 1.92 -13.23 -3.03
C LEU A 300 1.72 -12.66 -1.63
N PHE A 301 1.90 -11.37 -1.51
CA PHE A 301 1.56 -10.63 -0.29
C PHE A 301 1.02 -9.25 -0.65
N ALA A 302 0.37 -8.60 0.30
CA ALA A 302 -0.23 -7.30 0.04
C ALA A 302 -0.26 -6.40 1.27
N ALA A 303 -0.19 -5.08 1.01
CA ALA A 303 -0.71 -4.07 1.91
C ALA A 303 -2.15 -3.75 1.51
N GLN A 304 -3.05 -3.65 2.49
CA GLN A 304 -4.46 -3.37 2.26
C GLN A 304 -4.94 -2.22 3.16
N GLY A 305 -5.86 -1.42 2.63
CA GLY A 305 -6.51 -0.34 3.37
C GLY A 305 -8.02 -0.33 3.14
N LEU A 306 -8.74 0.31 4.04
CA LEU A 306 -10.19 0.48 3.97
C LEU A 306 -10.59 1.05 2.60
N GLY A 307 -11.75 0.64 2.08
CA GLY A 307 -12.23 1.07 0.76
C GLY A 307 -11.52 0.39 -0.42
N GLY A 308 -10.81 -0.73 -0.18
CA GLY A 308 -10.14 -1.50 -1.23
C GLY A 308 -8.84 -0.85 -1.72
N GLN A 309 -8.15 -0.10 -0.86
CA GLN A 309 -6.78 0.33 -1.15
C GLN A 309 -5.88 -0.90 -1.16
N VAL A 310 -5.14 -1.12 -2.23
CA VAL A 310 -4.36 -2.35 -2.43
C VAL A 310 -2.99 -2.02 -3.02
N VAL A 311 -1.95 -2.60 -2.42
CA VAL A 311 -0.64 -2.78 -3.01
C VAL A 311 -0.34 -4.28 -2.99
N LEU A 312 -0.62 -4.96 -4.10
CA LEU A 312 -0.32 -6.39 -4.27
C LEU A 312 1.08 -6.55 -4.85
N VAL A 313 1.84 -7.48 -4.30
CA VAL A 313 3.20 -7.79 -4.76
C VAL A 313 3.31 -9.29 -5.09
N ASP A 314 3.74 -9.59 -6.32
CA ASP A 314 4.20 -10.92 -6.74
C ASP A 314 5.72 -10.90 -6.90
N PRO A 315 6.49 -11.34 -5.91
CA PRO A 315 7.95 -11.30 -5.96
C PRO A 315 8.52 -12.29 -6.99
N ARG A 316 7.77 -13.33 -7.37
CA ARG A 316 8.20 -14.33 -8.35
C ARG A 316 8.22 -13.80 -9.77
N SER A 317 7.34 -12.87 -10.08
CA SER A 317 7.27 -12.23 -11.40
C SER A 317 7.77 -10.80 -11.40
N ASP A 318 8.21 -10.28 -10.24
CA ASP A 318 8.56 -8.87 -10.04
C ASP A 318 7.42 -7.94 -10.52
N THR A 319 6.19 -8.27 -10.09
CA THR A 319 4.97 -7.55 -10.48
C THR A 319 4.34 -6.89 -9.27
N VAL A 320 3.92 -5.66 -9.45
CA VAL A 320 3.16 -4.88 -8.46
C VAL A 320 1.87 -4.39 -9.08
N VAL A 321 0.77 -4.54 -8.33
CA VAL A 321 -0.54 -3.97 -8.69
C VAL A 321 -0.95 -3.00 -7.61
N VAL A 322 -1.23 -1.77 -7.98
CA VAL A 322 -1.76 -0.75 -7.08
C VAL A 322 -3.15 -0.35 -7.53
N ARG A 323 -4.09 -0.39 -6.60
CA ARG A 323 -5.42 0.21 -6.78
C ARG A 323 -5.72 1.13 -5.61
N LEU A 324 -6.12 2.34 -5.92
CA LEU A 324 -6.66 3.29 -4.96
C LEU A 324 -8.06 3.76 -5.39
N GLY A 325 -8.85 4.20 -4.43
CA GLY A 325 -10.18 4.76 -4.68
C GLY A 325 -11.21 4.25 -3.70
N GLY A 326 -12.45 4.69 -3.89
CA GLY A 326 -13.53 4.41 -2.98
C GLY A 326 -13.32 5.09 -1.62
N GLY A 327 -14.40 5.55 -1.02
CA GLY A 327 -14.43 5.98 0.37
C GLY A 327 -14.72 4.80 1.29
N GLU A 328 -14.91 5.09 2.56
CA GLU A 328 -15.28 4.13 3.62
C GLU A 328 -16.56 3.35 3.31
N ASP A 329 -17.40 3.85 2.41
CA ASP A 329 -18.74 3.30 2.11
C ASP A 329 -18.75 2.02 1.25
N GLN A 330 -17.59 1.54 0.77
CA GLN A 330 -17.58 0.39 -0.18
C GLN A 330 -17.64 -1.00 0.48
N GLY A 331 -17.50 -1.11 1.80
CA GLY A 331 -17.73 -2.35 2.55
C GLY A 331 -17.24 -3.65 1.89
N ALA A 332 -17.86 -4.77 2.22
CA ALA A 332 -17.52 -6.09 1.66
C ALA A 332 -17.90 -6.26 0.16
N GLU A 333 -18.72 -5.38 -0.41
CA GLU A 333 -19.12 -5.40 -1.82
C GLU A 333 -18.18 -4.56 -2.71
N GLY A 334 -17.17 -3.87 -2.12
CA GLY A 334 -16.18 -3.08 -2.84
C GLY A 334 -15.10 -3.91 -3.53
N TYR A 335 -14.13 -3.20 -4.13
CA TYR A 335 -12.96 -3.84 -4.73
C TYR A 335 -12.17 -4.63 -3.69
N GLN A 336 -11.90 -5.89 -3.99
CA GLN A 336 -11.19 -6.80 -3.10
C GLN A 336 -9.77 -7.09 -3.60
N ILE A 337 -8.90 -7.55 -2.69
CA ILE A 337 -7.56 -7.99 -3.06
C ILE A 337 -7.58 -9.11 -4.12
N ALA A 338 -8.61 -9.97 -4.08
CA ALA A 338 -8.80 -11.03 -5.06
C ALA A 338 -8.96 -10.48 -6.49
N ASP A 339 -9.53 -9.27 -6.65
CA ASP A 339 -9.65 -8.61 -7.96
C ASP A 339 -8.28 -8.17 -8.48
N ALA A 340 -7.42 -7.64 -7.60
CA ALA A 340 -6.05 -7.29 -7.97
C ALA A 340 -5.22 -8.50 -8.38
N THR A 341 -5.43 -9.68 -7.77
CA THR A 341 -4.70 -10.91 -8.12
C THR A 341 -5.01 -11.41 -9.52
N ARG A 342 -6.13 -10.99 -10.12
CA ARG A 342 -6.49 -11.34 -11.51
C ARG A 342 -5.46 -10.82 -12.52
N VAL A 343 -4.73 -9.76 -12.19
CA VAL A 343 -3.62 -9.28 -13.04
C VAL A 343 -2.57 -10.37 -13.24
N VAL A 344 -2.17 -11.04 -12.17
CA VAL A 344 -1.14 -12.10 -12.22
C VAL A 344 -1.69 -13.48 -12.60
N THR A 345 -3.01 -13.69 -12.48
CA THR A 345 -3.64 -14.98 -12.80
C THR A 345 -4.33 -15.02 -14.16
N GLU A 346 -4.78 -13.87 -14.70
CA GLU A 346 -5.50 -13.81 -15.97
C GLU A 346 -4.76 -12.98 -17.03
N ALA A 347 -4.18 -11.82 -16.69
CA ALA A 347 -3.56 -10.93 -17.67
C ALA A 347 -2.10 -11.30 -18.00
N MET A 348 -1.43 -12.04 -17.13
CA MET A 348 -0.04 -12.48 -17.39
C MET A 348 -0.03 -13.69 -18.32
N VAL A 349 0.45 -13.49 -19.56
CA VAL A 349 0.47 -14.52 -20.61
C VAL A 349 1.83 -15.24 -20.74
N ALA A 350 2.88 -14.68 -20.15
CA ALA A 350 4.18 -15.32 -20.06
C ALA A 350 4.69 -15.28 -18.61
N PRO A 351 4.84 -16.45 -17.95
CA PRO A 351 5.50 -16.50 -16.66
C PRO A 351 6.95 -16.02 -16.82
N TYR A 352 7.45 -15.34 -15.80
CA TYR A 352 8.86 -14.96 -15.75
C TYR A 352 9.74 -16.22 -15.86
N THR A 353 10.57 -16.27 -16.87
CA THR A 353 11.62 -17.28 -17.08
C THR A 353 12.99 -16.65 -16.83
N GLY A 354 13.18 -16.07 -15.64
CA GLY A 354 14.47 -15.52 -15.24
C GLY A 354 15.33 -16.53 -14.52
#